data_a082d6176e79db4969d69393e2dd2742
#
_entry.id   a082d6176e79db4969d69393e2dd2742
#
_cell.length_a   1.000
_cell.length_b   1.000
_cell.length_c   1.000
_cell.angle_alpha   90.00
_cell.angle_beta   90.00
_cell.angle_gamma   90.00
#
_symmetry.space_group_name_H-M   'P 1'
#
loop_
_entity.id
_entity.type
_entity.pdbx_description
1 polymer ?
#
loop_
_entity_poly.entity_id
_entity_poly.type
_entity_poly.pdbx_seq_one_letter_code
_entity_poly.pdbx_strand_id
1 'polypeptide(L)'
;IRRPPRSTQGVSSAASDVYKRQIHNYENILAALAVTLLLGLDESLVIDAVKRFEGLPHRMQLVASKGNVDYINDSKGTNVNAAIASINSVSAEVILLAGGQSKGGDFDYFAKATKNKIKLAVLFGEDSKLIGKQLKKYTSVIYKNTLEEAFHEANNLCTSGDTILLSPACASFDQFKSFSHRGDEFIRIVNRSIK
;
A
#
# COMPACT_ATOMS: atom_id res chain seq x y z
N ILE A 1 31.62 -6.36 -1.75
CA ILE A 1 30.18 -6.13 -1.45
C ILE A 1 30.16 -5.09 -0.34
N ARG A 2 29.79 -3.82 -0.66
CA ARG A 2 29.64 -2.75 0.34
C ARG A 2 28.36 -3.00 1.14
N ARG A 3 28.44 -3.05 2.47
CA ARG A 3 27.27 -3.11 3.35
C ARG A 3 26.47 -1.82 3.20
N PRO A 4 25.12 -1.89 3.12
CA PRO A 4 24.29 -0.68 3.12
C PRO A 4 24.43 0.09 4.44
N PRO A 5 24.22 1.40 4.46
CA PRO A 5 24.38 2.20 5.67
C PRO A 5 23.38 1.78 6.77
N ARG A 6 23.81 1.85 8.03
CA ARG A 6 23.09 1.38 9.24
C ARG A 6 21.65 1.93 9.41
N SER A 7 21.30 3.03 8.76
CA SER A 7 19.96 3.65 8.86
C SER A 7 18.85 2.89 8.12
N THR A 8 19.19 2.06 7.13
CA THR A 8 18.20 1.26 6.38
C THR A 8 17.84 -0.06 7.07
N GLN A 9 18.68 -0.57 7.97
CA GLN A 9 18.44 -1.85 8.67
C GLN A 9 17.30 -1.75 9.72
N GLY A 10 17.14 -0.60 10.40
CA GLY A 10 16.11 -0.44 11.41
C GLY A 10 14.70 -0.27 10.82
N VAL A 11 14.58 0.38 9.66
CA VAL A 11 13.29 0.54 8.95
C VAL A 11 12.85 -0.77 8.31
N SER A 12 13.78 -1.56 7.78
CA SER A 12 13.50 -2.87 7.17
C SER A 12 12.91 -3.88 8.16
N SER A 13 13.43 -3.96 9.39
CA SER A 13 12.91 -4.89 10.41
C SER A 13 11.51 -4.53 10.88
N ALA A 14 11.25 -3.23 11.14
CA ALA A 14 9.92 -2.76 11.54
C ALA A 14 8.88 -2.94 10.42
N ALA A 15 9.26 -2.70 9.15
CA ALA A 15 8.40 -2.92 7.99
C ALA A 15 8.02 -4.39 7.83
N SER A 16 8.98 -5.31 8.00
CA SER A 16 8.71 -6.75 7.92
C SER A 16 7.79 -7.23 9.04
N ASP A 17 7.90 -6.66 10.22
CA ASP A 17 7.04 -7.01 11.37
C ASP A 17 5.61 -6.52 11.18
N VAL A 18 5.39 -5.32 10.65
CA VAL A 18 4.05 -4.80 10.33
C VAL A 18 3.41 -5.62 9.20
N TYR A 19 4.14 -5.93 8.14
CA TYR A 19 3.67 -6.76 7.04
C TYR A 19 3.26 -8.17 7.52
N LYS A 20 4.09 -8.82 8.33
CA LYS A 20 3.83 -10.18 8.85
C LYS A 20 2.62 -10.26 9.78
N ARG A 21 2.25 -9.19 10.48
CA ARG A 21 1.12 -9.15 11.43
C ARG A 21 -0.27 -9.07 10.76
N GLN A 22 -0.35 -8.92 9.46
CA GLN A 22 -1.64 -8.91 8.75
C GLN A 22 -2.20 -10.34 8.62
N ILE A 23 -3.49 -10.53 8.91
CA ILE A 23 -4.14 -11.86 8.97
C ILE A 23 -3.92 -12.67 7.68
N HIS A 24 -4.08 -12.05 6.51
CA HIS A 24 -3.87 -12.72 5.22
C HIS A 24 -2.42 -13.15 4.97
N ASN A 25 -1.44 -12.53 5.64
CA ASN A 25 -0.05 -12.97 5.55
C ASN A 25 0.22 -14.18 6.44
N TYR A 26 -0.47 -14.32 7.58
CA TYR A 26 -0.44 -15.57 8.34
C TYR A 26 -0.99 -16.74 7.53
N GLU A 27 -2.11 -16.55 6.82
CA GLU A 27 -2.66 -17.56 5.92
C GLU A 27 -1.68 -17.96 4.82
N ASN A 28 -1.05 -16.98 4.17
CA ASN A 28 0.00 -17.21 3.17
C ASN A 28 1.22 -17.95 3.74
N ILE A 29 1.67 -17.58 4.94
CA ILE A 29 2.77 -18.24 5.64
C ILE A 29 2.39 -19.68 5.98
N LEU A 30 1.20 -19.91 6.53
CA LEU A 30 0.73 -21.27 6.86
C LEU A 30 0.61 -22.15 5.61
N ALA A 31 0.12 -21.60 4.50
CA ALA A 31 0.07 -22.33 3.23
C ALA A 31 1.47 -22.69 2.72
N ALA A 32 2.41 -21.75 2.78
CA ALA A 32 3.81 -21.99 2.39
C ALA A 32 4.47 -23.03 3.30
N LEU A 33 4.27 -22.95 4.61
CA LEU A 33 4.76 -23.94 5.59
C LEU A 33 4.18 -25.34 5.30
N ALA A 34 2.87 -25.44 5.08
CA ALA A 34 2.23 -26.72 4.78
C ALA A 34 2.83 -27.36 3.53
N VAL A 35 2.99 -26.60 2.44
CA VAL A 35 3.57 -27.12 1.19
C VAL A 35 5.03 -27.53 1.37
N THR A 36 5.84 -26.72 2.03
CA THR A 36 7.29 -27.01 2.21
C THR A 36 7.54 -28.21 3.11
N LEU A 37 6.74 -28.40 4.16
CA LEU A 37 6.81 -29.57 5.03
C LEU A 37 6.36 -30.85 4.31
N LEU A 38 5.28 -30.77 3.48
CA LEU A 38 4.85 -31.90 2.65
C LEU A 38 5.89 -32.32 1.61
N LEU A 39 6.71 -31.39 1.16
CA LEU A 39 7.86 -31.66 0.27
C LEU A 39 9.08 -32.21 1.02
N GLY A 40 9.01 -32.38 2.34
CA GLY A 40 10.11 -32.91 3.16
C GLY A 40 11.24 -31.94 3.42
N LEU A 41 10.98 -30.63 3.30
CA LEU A 41 12.01 -29.63 3.66
C LEU A 41 12.18 -29.53 5.17
N ASP A 42 13.41 -29.24 5.60
CA ASP A 42 13.71 -29.06 7.01
C ASP A 42 12.95 -27.88 7.62
N GLU A 43 12.20 -28.16 8.69
CA GLU A 43 11.32 -27.18 9.36
C GLU A 43 12.10 -25.95 9.83
N SER A 44 13.30 -26.12 10.37
CA SER A 44 14.11 -25.04 10.91
C SER A 44 14.54 -24.05 9.80
N LEU A 45 14.90 -24.58 8.64
CA LEU A 45 15.27 -23.79 7.47
C LEU A 45 14.07 -23.01 6.91
N VAL A 46 12.89 -23.62 6.89
CA VAL A 46 11.66 -22.99 6.41
C VAL A 46 11.25 -21.86 7.36
N ILE A 47 11.27 -22.11 8.67
CA ILE A 47 10.96 -21.08 9.70
C ILE A 47 11.95 -19.91 9.60
N ASP A 48 13.23 -20.18 9.43
CA ASP A 48 14.23 -19.13 9.27
C ASP A 48 14.06 -18.32 7.98
N ALA A 49 13.65 -18.96 6.88
CA ALA A 49 13.29 -18.26 5.65
C ALA A 49 12.09 -17.34 5.85
N VAL A 50 11.04 -17.81 6.53
CA VAL A 50 9.84 -16.99 6.87
C VAL A 50 10.21 -15.80 7.77
N LYS A 51 11.07 -16.00 8.76
CA LYS A 51 11.52 -14.90 9.64
C LYS A 51 12.29 -13.82 8.86
N ARG A 52 13.10 -14.21 7.87
CA ARG A 52 13.88 -13.29 7.03
C ARG A 52 13.10 -12.66 5.89
N PHE A 53 11.91 -13.16 5.59
CA PHE A 53 11.09 -12.64 4.51
C PHE A 53 10.59 -11.22 4.82
N GLU A 54 10.98 -10.24 4.02
CA GLU A 54 10.66 -8.82 4.21
C GLU A 54 9.38 -8.36 3.50
N GLY A 55 8.66 -9.27 2.87
CA GLY A 55 7.50 -8.97 2.04
C GLY A 55 7.85 -8.81 0.55
N LEU A 56 6.83 -8.61 -0.27
CA LEU A 56 7.00 -8.39 -1.70
C LEU A 56 6.99 -6.89 -2.02
N PRO A 57 7.79 -6.43 -2.99
CA PRO A 57 7.73 -5.05 -3.46
C PRO A 57 6.31 -4.66 -3.87
N HIS A 58 5.92 -3.43 -3.56
CA HIS A 58 4.62 -2.84 -3.92
C HIS A 58 3.39 -3.55 -3.33
N ARG A 59 3.55 -4.38 -2.29
CA ARG A 59 2.46 -5.00 -1.51
C ARG A 59 2.56 -4.57 -0.06
N MET A 60 1.76 -3.59 0.34
CA MET A 60 1.78 -3.02 1.69
C MET A 60 3.20 -2.71 2.19
N GLN A 61 4.07 -2.34 1.27
CA GLN A 61 5.48 -2.04 1.54
C GLN A 61 5.60 -0.71 2.29
N LEU A 62 6.10 -0.74 3.51
CA LEU A 62 6.48 0.48 4.21
C LEU A 62 7.69 1.09 3.52
N VAL A 63 7.51 2.28 2.94
CA VAL A 63 8.58 3.04 2.26
C VAL A 63 9.35 3.88 3.26
N ALA A 64 8.63 4.54 4.16
CA ALA A 64 9.23 5.39 5.19
C ALA A 64 8.23 5.66 6.32
N SER A 65 8.78 6.11 7.47
CA SER A 65 8.03 6.72 8.57
C SER A 65 8.71 8.01 8.96
N LYS A 66 7.98 9.14 8.98
CA LYS A 66 8.51 10.45 9.39
C LYS A 66 7.42 11.27 10.09
N GLY A 67 7.75 11.88 11.22
CA GLY A 67 6.79 12.69 11.98
C GLY A 67 5.58 11.89 12.48
N ASN A 68 5.74 10.61 12.76
CA ASN A 68 4.67 9.67 13.10
C ASN A 68 3.62 9.51 11.98
N VAL A 69 4.02 9.68 10.72
CA VAL A 69 3.24 9.37 9.52
C VAL A 69 3.92 8.23 8.78
N ASP A 70 3.17 7.20 8.45
CA ASP A 70 3.64 6.07 7.65
C ASP A 70 3.31 6.26 6.17
N TYR A 71 4.27 5.94 5.29
CA TYR A 71 4.12 5.99 3.84
C TYR A 71 4.17 4.57 3.28
N ILE A 72 3.02 4.06 2.84
CA ILE A 72 2.85 2.66 2.44
C ILE A 72 2.55 2.55 0.95
N ASN A 73 3.33 1.69 0.28
CA ASN A 73 3.19 1.38 -1.13
C ASN A 73 2.46 0.05 -1.33
N ASP A 74 1.22 0.12 -1.77
CA ASP A 74 0.42 -1.02 -2.21
C ASP A 74 0.00 -0.85 -3.68
N SER A 75 0.93 -0.43 -4.52
CA SER A 75 0.67 -0.25 -5.96
C SER A 75 0.17 -1.52 -6.66
N LYS A 76 0.41 -2.71 -6.08
CA LYS A 76 -0.13 -4.00 -6.53
C LYS A 76 -1.63 -4.14 -6.27
N GLY A 77 -2.25 -3.31 -5.44
CA GLY A 77 -3.70 -3.24 -5.20
C GLY A 77 -4.45 -2.69 -6.42
N THR A 78 -4.43 -3.42 -7.55
CA THR A 78 -4.95 -2.99 -8.86
C THR A 78 -6.43 -3.27 -9.07
N ASN A 79 -7.14 -3.72 -8.05
CA ASN A 79 -8.58 -3.96 -8.07
C ASN A 79 -9.22 -3.61 -6.72
N VAL A 80 -10.53 -3.47 -6.73
CA VAL A 80 -11.34 -3.05 -5.58
C VAL A 80 -11.12 -3.93 -4.36
N ASN A 81 -11.16 -5.26 -4.50
CA ASN A 81 -11.05 -6.17 -3.37
C ASN A 81 -9.67 -6.12 -2.70
N ALA A 82 -8.60 -6.04 -3.51
CA ALA A 82 -7.26 -5.88 -3.00
C ALA A 82 -7.11 -4.57 -2.21
N ALA A 83 -7.60 -3.46 -2.77
CA ALA A 83 -7.54 -2.17 -2.10
C ALA A 83 -8.36 -2.14 -0.79
N ILE A 84 -9.54 -2.76 -0.76
CA ILE A 84 -10.34 -2.90 0.48
C ILE A 84 -9.55 -3.65 1.55
N ALA A 85 -8.94 -4.79 1.19
CA ALA A 85 -8.14 -5.57 2.12
C ALA A 85 -6.96 -4.76 2.68
N SER A 86 -6.24 -4.06 1.81
CA SER A 86 -5.11 -3.20 2.19
C SER A 86 -5.53 -2.06 3.12
N ILE A 87 -6.59 -1.31 2.77
CA ILE A 87 -7.09 -0.19 3.58
C ILE A 87 -7.53 -0.69 4.96
N ASN A 88 -8.28 -1.80 5.02
CA ASN A 88 -8.79 -2.34 6.29
C ASN A 88 -7.69 -2.97 7.17
N SER A 89 -6.54 -3.31 6.60
CA SER A 89 -5.40 -3.84 7.35
C SER A 89 -4.59 -2.76 8.08
N VAL A 90 -4.75 -1.50 7.72
CA VAL A 90 -4.10 -0.36 8.38
C VAL A 90 -4.84 -0.02 9.67
N SER A 91 -4.12 0.10 10.79
CA SER A 91 -4.72 0.44 12.10
C SER A 91 -5.03 1.93 12.23
N ALA A 92 -4.22 2.79 11.60
CA ALA A 92 -4.35 4.24 11.62
C ALA A 92 -5.44 4.76 10.67
N GLU A 93 -5.72 6.06 10.74
CA GLU A 93 -6.53 6.75 9.71
C GLU A 93 -5.75 6.83 8.39
N VAL A 94 -6.43 6.55 7.29
CA VAL A 94 -5.83 6.45 5.97
C VAL A 94 -6.08 7.70 5.15
N ILE A 95 -5.01 8.32 4.65
CA ILE A 95 -5.07 9.22 3.51
C ILE A 95 -4.76 8.38 2.26
N LEU A 96 -5.80 8.10 1.49
CA LEU A 96 -5.74 7.19 0.37
C LEU A 96 -5.31 7.91 -0.92
N LEU A 97 -4.29 7.37 -1.59
CA LEU A 97 -3.96 7.69 -2.98
C LEU A 97 -4.52 6.60 -3.87
N ALA A 98 -5.55 6.92 -4.67
CA ALA A 98 -6.21 5.93 -5.53
C ALA A 98 -6.53 6.50 -6.92
N GLY A 99 -6.64 5.58 -7.88
CA GLY A 99 -6.97 5.92 -9.26
C GLY A 99 -6.13 5.19 -10.30
N GLY A 100 -6.37 5.54 -11.55
CA GLY A 100 -5.85 4.87 -12.71
C GLY A 100 -6.99 4.42 -13.63
N GLN A 101 -6.77 3.38 -14.42
CA GLN A 101 -7.75 2.79 -15.33
C GLN A 101 -8.51 1.66 -14.62
N SER A 102 -9.82 1.80 -14.46
CA SER A 102 -10.65 0.78 -13.81
C SER A 102 -10.92 -0.39 -14.77
N LYS A 103 -11.17 -1.55 -14.17
CA LYS A 103 -11.56 -2.78 -14.89
C LYS A 103 -13.02 -3.15 -14.59
N GLY A 104 -13.90 -2.16 -14.43
CA GLY A 104 -15.30 -2.42 -14.08
C GLY A 104 -15.50 -2.75 -12.60
N GLY A 105 -14.67 -2.24 -11.70
CA GLY A 105 -14.81 -2.47 -10.26
C GLY A 105 -16.06 -1.85 -9.66
N ASP A 106 -16.64 -2.50 -8.65
CA ASP A 106 -17.77 -1.97 -7.87
C ASP A 106 -17.27 -0.94 -6.85
N PHE A 107 -17.27 0.33 -7.26
CA PHE A 107 -16.83 1.43 -6.38
C PHE A 107 -17.87 1.84 -5.34
N ASP A 108 -19.14 1.46 -5.46
CA ASP A 108 -20.10 1.65 -4.40
C ASP A 108 -19.82 0.69 -3.24
N TYR A 109 -19.54 -0.57 -3.55
CA TYR A 109 -19.06 -1.55 -2.56
C TYR A 109 -17.73 -1.10 -1.92
N PHE A 110 -16.78 -0.62 -2.74
CA PHE A 110 -15.51 -0.08 -2.26
C PHE A 110 -15.72 1.02 -1.21
N ALA A 111 -16.53 2.02 -1.53
CA ALA A 111 -16.79 3.14 -0.65
C ALA A 111 -17.48 2.71 0.67
N LYS A 112 -18.44 1.79 0.59
CA LYS A 112 -19.13 1.24 1.77
C LYS A 112 -18.20 0.44 2.68
N ALA A 113 -17.34 -0.41 2.08
CA ALA A 113 -16.42 -1.28 2.81
C ALA A 113 -15.27 -0.53 3.51
N THR A 114 -14.96 0.69 3.06
CA THR A 114 -13.84 1.49 3.57
C THR A 114 -14.25 2.78 4.30
N LYS A 115 -15.55 3.03 4.46
CA LYS A 115 -16.13 4.30 4.97
C LYS A 115 -15.60 4.79 6.31
N ASN A 116 -15.18 3.88 7.19
CA ASN A 116 -14.70 4.22 8.55
C ASN A 116 -13.16 4.22 8.65
N LYS A 117 -12.45 4.09 7.53
CA LYS A 117 -10.98 3.97 7.47
C LYS A 117 -10.33 5.11 6.71
N ILE A 118 -11.01 5.64 5.70
CA ILE A 118 -10.46 6.69 4.86
C ILE A 118 -10.83 8.05 5.44
N LYS A 119 -9.84 8.76 5.96
CA LYS A 119 -9.94 10.16 6.40
C LYS A 119 -10.04 11.12 5.21
N LEU A 120 -9.24 10.87 4.18
CA LEU A 120 -9.18 11.67 2.96
C LEU A 120 -8.81 10.77 1.78
N ALA A 121 -9.49 10.93 0.64
CA ALA A 121 -9.08 10.30 -0.61
C ALA A 121 -8.54 11.37 -1.58
N VAL A 122 -7.31 11.23 -2.02
CA VAL A 122 -6.71 12.04 -3.08
C VAL A 122 -6.62 11.19 -4.33
N LEU A 123 -7.44 11.49 -5.31
CA LEU A 123 -7.68 10.67 -6.48
C LEU A 123 -6.99 11.24 -7.72
N PHE A 124 -6.40 10.36 -8.54
CA PHE A 124 -5.69 10.73 -9.76
C PHE A 124 -5.99 9.74 -10.90
N GLY A 125 -5.61 10.11 -12.12
CA GLY A 125 -5.75 9.25 -13.29
C GLY A 125 -7.15 9.23 -13.91
N GLU A 126 -7.33 8.38 -14.92
CA GLU A 126 -8.45 8.36 -15.85
C GLU A 126 -9.81 8.25 -15.16
N ASP A 127 -9.99 7.24 -14.28
CA ASP A 127 -11.27 6.93 -13.63
C ASP A 127 -11.43 7.56 -12.24
N SER A 128 -10.60 8.55 -11.88
CA SER A 128 -10.65 9.22 -10.59
C SER A 128 -12.06 9.76 -10.24
N LYS A 129 -12.78 10.32 -11.22
CA LYS A 129 -14.12 10.84 -11.03
C LYS A 129 -15.15 9.75 -10.72
N LEU A 130 -14.99 8.58 -11.34
CA LEU A 130 -15.87 7.42 -11.11
C LEU A 130 -15.72 6.92 -9.66
N ILE A 131 -14.50 6.79 -9.18
CA ILE A 131 -14.18 6.41 -7.79
C ILE A 131 -14.72 7.47 -6.83
N GLY A 132 -14.41 8.73 -7.08
CA GLY A 132 -14.76 9.84 -6.21
C GLY A 132 -16.25 10.08 -6.09
N LYS A 133 -17.05 9.79 -7.11
CA LYS A 133 -18.51 9.85 -7.04
C LYS A 133 -19.06 8.99 -5.90
N GLN A 134 -18.45 7.84 -5.62
CA GLN A 134 -18.91 6.95 -4.57
C GLN A 134 -18.29 7.31 -3.22
N LEU A 135 -16.97 7.58 -3.17
CA LEU A 135 -16.27 7.93 -1.94
C LEU A 135 -16.78 9.20 -1.28
N LYS A 136 -17.20 10.20 -2.06
CA LYS A 136 -17.78 11.47 -1.53
C LYS A 136 -18.99 11.29 -0.62
N LYS A 137 -19.64 10.14 -0.65
CA LYS A 137 -20.75 9.82 0.25
C LYS A 137 -20.28 9.60 1.70
N TYR A 138 -18.98 9.32 1.91
CA TYR A 138 -18.45 8.87 3.19
C TYR A 138 -17.19 9.60 3.64
N THR A 139 -16.43 10.23 2.72
CA THR A 139 -15.17 10.90 3.03
C THR A 139 -14.92 12.10 2.12
N SER A 140 -14.01 12.98 2.52
CA SER A 140 -13.51 14.06 1.68
C SER A 140 -12.72 13.53 0.49
N VAL A 141 -12.91 14.15 -0.67
CA VAL A 141 -12.25 13.73 -1.93
C VAL A 141 -11.63 14.93 -2.62
N ILE A 142 -10.35 14.81 -2.94
CA ILE A 142 -9.59 15.78 -3.74
C ILE A 142 -9.16 15.08 -5.04
N TYR A 143 -9.17 15.82 -6.16
CA TYR A 143 -8.73 15.33 -7.46
C TYR A 143 -7.44 16.01 -7.86
N LYS A 144 -6.51 15.23 -8.38
CA LYS A 144 -5.24 15.68 -8.97
C LYS A 144 -5.03 15.01 -10.31
N ASN A 145 -4.12 15.55 -11.11
CA ASN A 145 -3.87 14.97 -12.43
C ASN A 145 -2.89 13.81 -12.36
N THR A 146 -1.87 13.91 -11.50
CA THR A 146 -0.77 12.94 -11.40
C THR A 146 -0.63 12.36 -10.00
N LEU A 147 0.05 11.22 -9.89
CA LEU A 147 0.44 10.61 -8.61
C LEU A 147 1.30 11.57 -7.77
N GLU A 148 2.24 12.30 -8.39
CA GLU A 148 3.12 13.23 -7.68
C GLU A 148 2.32 14.39 -7.06
N GLU A 149 1.39 15.00 -7.81
CA GLU A 149 0.49 16.02 -7.28
C GLU A 149 -0.40 15.48 -6.16
N ALA A 150 -0.92 14.25 -6.32
CA ALA A 150 -1.76 13.60 -5.32
C ALA A 150 -0.97 13.33 -4.03
N PHE A 151 0.27 12.87 -4.15
CA PHE A 151 1.17 12.68 -3.00
C PHE A 151 1.45 13.98 -2.26
N HIS A 152 1.82 15.04 -2.97
CA HIS A 152 2.12 16.34 -2.34
C HIS A 152 0.91 16.91 -1.60
N GLU A 153 -0.28 16.80 -2.16
CA GLU A 153 -1.51 17.20 -1.47
C GLU A 153 -1.77 16.38 -0.21
N ALA A 154 -1.65 15.05 -0.29
CA ALA A 154 -1.80 14.15 0.84
C ALA A 154 -0.78 14.48 1.95
N ASN A 155 0.48 14.70 1.56
CA ASN A 155 1.56 15.02 2.50
C ASN A 155 1.40 16.38 3.18
N ASN A 156 0.79 17.36 2.51
CA ASN A 156 0.49 18.68 3.09
C ASN A 156 -0.67 18.63 4.09
N LEU A 157 -1.61 17.68 3.92
CA LEU A 157 -2.82 17.55 4.72
C LEU A 157 -2.74 16.46 5.79
N CYS A 158 -1.68 15.66 5.81
CA CYS A 158 -1.51 14.62 6.82
C CYS A 158 -1.17 15.22 8.20
N THR A 159 -1.54 14.51 9.23
CA THR A 159 -1.25 14.82 10.62
C THR A 159 -0.56 13.63 11.29
N SER A 160 0.09 13.88 12.42
CA SER A 160 0.73 12.81 13.21
C SER A 160 -0.26 11.68 13.52
N GLY A 161 0.14 10.46 13.23
CA GLY A 161 -0.67 9.26 13.39
C GLY A 161 -1.37 8.79 12.11
N ASP A 162 -1.36 9.58 11.02
CA ASP A 162 -1.94 9.17 9.74
C ASP A 162 -1.06 8.17 8.98
N THR A 163 -1.68 7.44 8.07
CA THR A 163 -0.99 6.64 7.06
C THR A 163 -1.32 7.15 5.66
N ILE A 164 -0.32 7.57 4.88
CA ILE A 164 -0.47 7.82 3.45
C ILE A 164 -0.29 6.50 2.71
N LEU A 165 -1.38 5.99 2.16
CA LEU A 165 -1.43 4.68 1.50
C LEU A 165 -1.67 4.85 -0.01
N LEU A 166 -0.71 4.41 -0.83
CA LEU A 166 -0.96 4.17 -2.25
C LEU A 166 -1.60 2.79 -2.42
N SER A 167 -2.93 2.72 -2.58
CA SER A 167 -3.66 1.49 -2.92
C SER A 167 -4.72 1.81 -3.98
N PRO A 168 -4.34 1.73 -5.25
CA PRO A 168 -5.02 2.43 -6.34
C PRO A 168 -6.42 1.92 -6.70
N ALA A 169 -6.77 0.69 -6.37
CA ALA A 169 -7.98 -0.02 -6.80
C ALA A 169 -8.13 -0.17 -8.35
N CYS A 170 -7.18 0.36 -9.12
CA CYS A 170 -7.18 0.43 -10.58
C CYS A 170 -5.86 -0.02 -11.18
N ALA A 171 -5.89 -0.43 -12.46
CA ALA A 171 -4.69 -0.62 -13.25
C ALA A 171 -3.95 0.72 -13.44
N SER A 172 -2.68 0.66 -13.84
CA SER A 172 -1.80 1.83 -13.92
C SER A 172 -1.54 2.32 -15.35
N PHE A 173 -2.18 1.69 -16.35
CA PHE A 173 -1.79 1.85 -17.75
C PHE A 173 -2.16 3.21 -18.37
N ASP A 174 -2.95 4.03 -17.68
CA ASP A 174 -3.25 5.41 -18.06
C ASP A 174 -2.04 6.35 -17.90
N GLN A 175 -1.19 6.13 -16.90
CA GLN A 175 -0.04 6.99 -16.62
C GLN A 175 1.30 6.24 -16.50
N PHE A 176 1.29 4.92 -16.34
CA PHE A 176 2.49 4.13 -16.05
C PHE A 176 2.55 2.86 -16.90
N LYS A 177 3.75 2.37 -17.17
CA LYS A 177 3.98 1.13 -17.93
C LYS A 177 3.48 -0.12 -17.20
N SER A 178 3.45 -0.09 -15.87
CA SER A 178 3.04 -1.21 -15.02
C SER A 178 2.72 -0.73 -13.59
N PHE A 179 2.10 -1.58 -12.77
CA PHE A 179 1.96 -1.31 -11.34
C PHE A 179 3.31 -1.17 -10.63
N SER A 180 4.34 -1.90 -11.06
CA SER A 180 5.71 -1.78 -10.51
C SER A 180 6.27 -0.39 -10.80
N HIS A 181 6.17 0.09 -12.04
CA HIS A 181 6.59 1.44 -12.41
C HIS A 181 5.88 2.52 -11.57
N ARG A 182 4.56 2.40 -11.37
CA ARG A 182 3.81 3.30 -10.47
C ARG A 182 4.32 3.24 -9.03
N GLY A 183 4.61 2.03 -8.55
CA GLY A 183 5.13 1.83 -7.20
C GLY A 183 6.56 2.36 -7.02
N ASP A 184 7.43 2.21 -8.02
CA ASP A 184 8.78 2.78 -8.02
C ASP A 184 8.74 4.31 -8.00
N GLU A 185 7.84 4.90 -8.80
CA GLU A 185 7.64 6.36 -8.80
C GLU A 185 7.13 6.87 -7.44
N PHE A 186 6.21 6.15 -6.79
CA PHE A 186 5.77 6.51 -5.44
C PHE A 186 6.95 6.48 -4.46
N ILE A 187 7.78 5.43 -4.48
CA ILE A 187 8.97 5.33 -3.63
C ILE A 187 9.92 6.51 -3.89
N ARG A 188 10.14 6.86 -5.16
CA ARG A 188 10.99 7.98 -5.56
C ARG A 188 10.47 9.31 -5.02
N ILE A 189 9.16 9.56 -5.14
CA ILE A 189 8.50 10.77 -4.67
C ILE A 189 8.61 10.88 -3.15
N VAL A 190 8.27 9.81 -2.40
CA VAL A 190 8.39 9.76 -0.95
C VAL A 190 9.81 10.10 -0.52
N ASN A 191 10.81 9.38 -1.03
CA ASN A 191 12.21 9.56 -0.64
C ASN A 191 12.77 10.96 -0.94
N ARG A 192 12.24 11.63 -1.97
CA ARG A 192 12.62 13.00 -2.32
C ARG A 192 11.96 14.03 -1.42
N SER A 193 10.74 13.79 -0.99
CA SER A 193 9.91 14.78 -0.30
C SER A 193 10.07 14.76 1.22
N ILE A 194 10.52 13.65 1.79
CA ILE A 194 10.60 13.47 3.25
C ILE A 194 12.04 13.47 3.79
N LYS A 195 12.98 13.97 3.01
CA LYS A 195 14.38 14.14 3.44
C LYS A 195 14.53 15.09 4.61
#